data_97e9f174c05d46942ade709166599450
#
_entry.id   97e9f174c05d46942ade709166599450
#
_cell.length_a   1.000
_cell.length_b   1.000
_cell.length_c   1.000
_cell.angle_alpha   90.00
_cell.angle_beta   90.00
_cell.angle_gamma   90.00
#
_symmetry.space_group_name_H-M   'P 1'
#
loop_
_entity.id
_entity.type
_entity.pdbx_description
1 polymer ?
#
loop_
_entity_poly.entity_id
_entity_poly.type
_entity_poly.pdbx_seq_one_letter_code
_entity_poly.pdbx_strand_id
1 'polypeptide(L)'
;MKLGDYNIACDDFQKWQELMGEALSSATAFEIHCWNEEQEYIDLALQFGHRKDLNWNGGTVIAGQVTQHFQDWLLGFPKPCDTEIYNKMTPFFSIFLNNGFCSEHYGTELTKQSPQYA
;
A
#
# COMPACT_ATOMS: atom_id res chain seq x y z
N MET A 1 13.94 -18.26 13.47
CA MET A 1 13.32 -18.71 12.23
C MET A 1 12.68 -17.54 11.50
N LYS A 2 12.93 -17.45 10.24
CA LYS A 2 12.39 -16.40 9.43
C LYS A 2 10.93 -16.69 9.09
N LEU A 3 10.10 -15.66 9.18
CA LEU A 3 8.74 -15.78 8.71
C LEU A 3 8.75 -16.00 7.20
N GLY A 4 7.97 -16.96 6.75
CA GLY A 4 7.89 -17.25 5.34
C GLY A 4 7.16 -16.17 4.55
N ASP A 5 7.26 -16.29 3.25
CA ASP A 5 6.48 -15.49 2.35
C ASP A 5 5.02 -15.89 2.47
N TYR A 6 4.12 -14.97 2.17
CA TYR A 6 2.70 -15.27 2.19
C TYR A 6 1.97 -14.48 1.13
N ASN A 7 0.80 -14.99 0.79
CA ASN A 7 -0.18 -14.29 -0.05
C ASN A 7 -1.54 -14.64 0.55
N ILE A 8 -2.21 -13.65 1.11
CA ILE A 8 -3.45 -13.89 1.83
C ILE A 8 -4.52 -12.92 1.38
N ALA A 9 -5.77 -13.37 1.42
CA ALA A 9 -6.91 -12.49 1.33
C ALA A 9 -7.10 -11.83 2.68
N CYS A 10 -7.39 -10.53 2.70
CA CYS A 10 -7.57 -9.79 3.94
C CYS A 10 -8.98 -9.20 3.97
N ASP A 11 -9.75 -9.60 4.97
CA ASP A 11 -11.11 -9.09 5.17
C ASP A 11 -11.30 -8.49 6.56
N ASP A 12 -10.19 -8.23 7.25
CA ASP A 12 -10.19 -7.71 8.62
C ASP A 12 -9.31 -6.47 8.66
N PHE A 13 -9.91 -5.32 8.93
CA PHE A 13 -9.20 -4.04 8.92
C PHE A 13 -8.09 -3.99 9.96
N GLN A 14 -8.34 -4.54 11.16
CA GLN A 14 -7.32 -4.57 12.21
C GLN A 14 -6.12 -5.39 11.75
N LYS A 15 -6.36 -6.52 11.11
CA LYS A 15 -5.28 -7.35 10.59
C LYS A 15 -4.49 -6.61 9.51
N TRP A 16 -5.18 -5.88 8.63
CA TRP A 16 -4.50 -5.07 7.62
C TRP A 16 -3.58 -4.05 8.28
N GLN A 17 -4.08 -3.35 9.32
CA GLN A 17 -3.27 -2.36 10.02
C GLN A 17 -2.06 -2.98 10.69
N GLU A 18 -2.21 -4.15 11.28
CA GLU A 18 -1.10 -4.83 11.94
C GLU A 18 -0.03 -5.25 10.95
N LEU A 19 -0.43 -5.88 9.85
CA LEU A 19 0.52 -6.36 8.86
C LEU A 19 1.19 -5.22 8.12
N MET A 20 0.41 -4.18 7.77
CA MET A 20 0.96 -3.00 7.13
C MET A 20 1.94 -2.27 8.05
N GLY A 21 1.58 -2.12 9.33
CA GLY A 21 2.45 -1.45 10.29
C GLY A 21 3.76 -2.18 10.48
N GLU A 22 3.70 -3.51 10.54
CA GLU A 22 4.91 -4.32 10.65
C GLU A 22 5.79 -4.16 9.41
N ALA A 23 5.17 -4.19 8.23
CA ALA A 23 5.93 -4.04 6.99
C ALA A 23 6.55 -2.66 6.88
N LEU A 24 5.83 -1.61 7.27
CA LEU A 24 6.33 -0.24 7.21
C LEU A 24 7.56 -0.06 8.10
N SER A 25 7.62 -0.78 9.21
CA SER A 25 8.72 -0.62 10.16
C SER A 25 10.07 -1.03 9.59
N SER A 26 10.08 -1.86 8.54
CA SER A 26 11.32 -2.32 7.92
C SER A 26 11.49 -1.85 6.48
N ALA A 27 10.59 -1.01 5.98
CA ALA A 27 10.67 -0.48 4.63
C ALA A 27 11.28 0.92 4.64
N THR A 28 11.92 1.31 3.54
CA THR A 28 12.49 2.64 3.39
C THR A 28 11.87 3.41 2.22
N ALA A 29 11.18 2.71 1.32
CA ALA A 29 10.57 3.36 0.15
C ALA A 29 9.24 2.71 -0.16
N PHE A 30 8.34 3.50 -0.75
CA PHE A 30 7.01 3.03 -1.12
C PHE A 30 6.66 3.43 -2.54
N GLU A 31 5.70 2.70 -3.13
CA GLU A 31 4.97 3.13 -4.32
C GLU A 31 3.48 2.96 -4.03
N ILE A 32 2.71 3.98 -4.33
CA ILE A 32 1.26 3.93 -4.24
C ILE A 32 0.70 4.03 -5.65
N HIS A 33 -0.17 3.11 -6.01
CA HIS A 33 -0.82 3.09 -7.33
C HIS A 33 -2.29 3.45 -7.15
N CYS A 34 -2.76 4.44 -7.90
CA CYS A 34 -4.15 4.88 -7.89
C CYS A 34 -4.68 4.92 -9.31
N TRP A 35 -5.96 4.64 -9.48
CA TRP A 35 -6.62 4.89 -10.76
C TRP A 35 -6.70 6.40 -11.00
N ASN A 36 -6.66 6.81 -12.28
CA ASN A 36 -6.64 8.26 -12.59
C ASN A 36 -7.87 8.99 -12.08
N GLU A 37 -9.01 8.32 -12.00
CA GLU A 37 -10.22 8.94 -11.47
C GLU A 37 -10.20 9.12 -9.96
N GLU A 38 -9.21 8.58 -9.28
CA GLU A 38 -9.06 8.71 -7.83
C GLU A 38 -8.16 9.89 -7.47
N GLN A 39 -8.44 11.05 -8.08
CA GLN A 39 -7.58 12.23 -7.97
C GLN A 39 -7.39 12.69 -6.53
N GLU A 40 -8.42 12.56 -5.70
CA GLU A 40 -8.33 12.93 -4.29
C GLU A 40 -7.20 12.18 -3.59
N TYR A 41 -7.11 10.88 -3.82
CA TYR A 41 -6.09 10.06 -3.16
C TYR A 41 -4.73 10.22 -3.81
N ILE A 42 -4.69 10.50 -5.10
CA ILE A 42 -3.43 10.85 -5.76
C ILE A 42 -2.84 12.10 -5.10
N ASP A 43 -3.67 13.14 -4.93
CA ASP A 43 -3.22 14.40 -4.33
C ASP A 43 -2.72 14.20 -2.90
N LEU A 44 -3.41 13.34 -2.12
CA LEU A 44 -2.99 13.05 -0.76
C LEU A 44 -1.64 12.35 -0.73
N ALA A 45 -1.44 11.38 -1.61
CA ALA A 45 -0.18 10.64 -1.67
C ALA A 45 0.98 11.51 -2.12
N LEU A 46 0.71 12.51 -2.97
CA LEU A 46 1.75 13.42 -3.47
C LEU A 46 2.36 14.28 -2.37
N GLN A 47 1.73 14.38 -1.20
CA GLN A 47 2.33 15.07 -0.06
C GLN A 47 3.60 14.37 0.42
N PHE A 48 3.75 13.08 0.13
CA PHE A 48 4.85 12.26 0.64
C PHE A 48 5.77 11.76 -0.45
N GLY A 49 5.46 12.04 -1.71
CA GLY A 49 6.27 11.52 -2.79
C GLY A 49 6.07 12.32 -4.07
N HIS A 50 6.39 11.66 -5.16
CA HIS A 50 6.32 12.29 -6.49
C HIS A 50 5.80 11.28 -7.49
N ARG A 51 5.26 11.77 -8.60
CA ARG A 51 4.81 10.90 -9.68
C ARG A 51 6.00 10.17 -10.28
N LYS A 52 5.79 8.87 -10.47
CA LYS A 52 6.77 8.01 -11.12
C LYS A 52 6.21 7.62 -12.49
N ASP A 53 6.99 7.82 -13.52
CA ASP A 53 6.55 7.54 -14.89
C ASP A 53 6.63 6.04 -15.15
N LEU A 54 5.48 5.40 -15.18
CA LEU A 54 5.34 4.01 -15.60
C LEU A 54 4.33 3.98 -16.74
N ASN A 55 4.48 3.03 -17.63
CA ASN A 55 3.57 2.93 -18.80
C ASN A 55 2.23 2.33 -18.38
N TRP A 56 1.52 3.03 -17.52
CA TRP A 56 0.20 2.62 -17.06
C TRP A 56 -0.81 3.70 -17.39
N ASN A 57 -1.51 3.53 -18.50
CA ASN A 57 -2.41 4.57 -19.00
C ASN A 57 -3.61 4.81 -18.10
N GLY A 58 -4.05 3.80 -17.35
CA GLY A 58 -5.24 3.93 -16.52
C GLY A 58 -5.00 4.49 -15.14
N GLY A 59 -3.74 4.69 -14.75
CA GLY A 59 -3.45 5.06 -13.39
C GLY A 59 -2.22 5.93 -13.22
N THR A 60 -1.99 6.29 -11.96
CA THR A 60 -0.87 7.15 -11.54
C THR A 60 -0.11 6.42 -10.46
N VAL A 61 1.22 6.46 -10.53
CA VAL A 61 2.10 5.88 -9.53
C VAL A 61 2.82 6.99 -8.80
N ILE A 62 2.79 6.95 -7.47
CA ILE A 62 3.48 7.90 -6.62
C ILE A 62 4.53 7.14 -5.81
N ALA A 63 5.78 7.58 -5.87
CA ALA A 63 6.88 6.96 -5.16
C ALA A 63 7.47 7.94 -4.14
N GLY A 64 7.93 7.42 -3.01
CA GLY A 64 8.52 8.25 -1.98
C GLY A 64 9.21 7.43 -0.92
N GLN A 65 9.64 8.11 0.12
CA GLN A 65 10.34 7.49 1.23
C GLN A 65 9.38 7.19 2.37
N VAL A 66 9.60 6.06 3.03
CA VAL A 66 8.82 5.69 4.21
C VAL A 66 9.45 6.40 5.41
N THR A 67 8.78 7.44 5.86
CA THR A 67 9.15 8.17 7.08
C THR A 67 8.16 7.83 8.18
N GLN A 68 8.46 8.21 9.42
CA GLN A 68 7.50 8.00 10.49
C GLN A 68 6.20 8.76 10.22
N HIS A 69 6.31 9.97 9.67
CA HIS A 69 5.14 10.77 9.33
C HIS A 69 4.28 10.05 8.29
N PHE A 70 4.91 9.46 7.27
CA PHE A 70 4.19 8.69 6.26
C PHE A 70 3.47 7.51 6.89
N GLN A 71 4.14 6.78 7.78
CA GLN A 71 3.53 5.63 8.45
C GLN A 71 2.31 6.03 9.26
N ASP A 72 2.43 7.09 10.04
CA ASP A 72 1.33 7.58 10.86
C ASP A 72 0.14 8.01 10.00
N TRP A 73 0.44 8.69 8.89
CA TRP A 73 -0.58 9.13 7.96
C TRP A 73 -1.31 7.94 7.32
N LEU A 74 -0.55 6.99 6.81
CA LEU A 74 -1.14 5.85 6.10
C LEU A 74 -2.00 4.98 7.02
N LEU A 75 -1.51 4.71 8.23
CA LEU A 75 -2.23 3.88 9.19
C LEU A 75 -3.38 4.64 9.86
N GLY A 76 -3.41 5.96 9.73
CA GLY A 76 -4.43 6.78 10.35
C GLY A 76 -5.75 6.86 9.59
N PHE A 77 -5.80 6.37 8.35
CA PHE A 77 -7.05 6.36 7.60
C PHE A 77 -8.02 5.37 8.20
N PRO A 78 -9.29 5.75 8.39
CA PRO A 78 -10.29 4.77 8.80
C PRO A 78 -10.58 3.81 7.65
N LYS A 79 -11.18 2.67 7.99
CA LYS A 79 -11.62 1.72 6.97
C LYS A 79 -12.61 2.42 6.05
N PRO A 80 -12.39 2.40 4.72
CA PRO A 80 -13.33 3.05 3.81
C PRO A 80 -14.74 2.48 3.91
N CYS A 81 -15.71 3.36 3.75
CA CYS A 81 -17.12 2.98 3.74
C CYS A 81 -17.59 2.60 2.33
N ASP A 82 -16.85 3.01 1.31
CA ASP A 82 -17.17 2.70 -0.08
C ASP A 82 -16.69 1.30 -0.40
N THR A 83 -17.58 0.33 -0.27
CA THR A 83 -17.21 -1.08 -0.41
C THR A 83 -18.05 -1.78 -1.47
N GLU A 84 -18.48 -1.07 -2.51
CA GLU A 84 -19.37 -1.65 -3.51
C GLU A 84 -18.74 -2.81 -4.26
N ILE A 85 -17.45 -2.69 -4.61
CA ILE A 85 -16.74 -3.73 -5.37
C ILE A 85 -15.82 -4.51 -4.46
N TYR A 86 -15.06 -3.81 -3.63
CA TYR A 86 -14.11 -4.42 -2.72
C TYR A 86 -14.46 -4.06 -1.28
N ASN A 87 -14.22 -4.98 -0.38
CA ASN A 87 -14.28 -4.68 1.06
C ASN A 87 -12.98 -3.96 1.43
N LYS A 88 -12.88 -2.69 1.09
CA LYS A 88 -11.64 -1.93 1.15
C LYS A 88 -11.11 -1.79 2.57
N MET A 89 -9.81 -2.04 2.73
CA MET A 89 -9.10 -1.80 3.98
C MET A 89 -8.44 -0.41 3.96
N THR A 90 -8.08 0.06 2.77
CA THR A 90 -7.40 1.33 2.57
C THR A 90 -7.97 1.99 1.30
N PRO A 91 -7.95 3.33 1.20
CA PRO A 91 -8.42 3.99 -0.01
C PRO A 91 -7.44 3.86 -1.19
N PHE A 92 -6.23 3.36 -0.96
CA PHE A 92 -5.23 3.27 -2.02
C PHE A 92 -5.29 1.92 -2.71
N PHE A 93 -5.41 1.95 -4.04
CA PHE A 93 -5.60 0.74 -4.83
C PHE A 93 -4.48 -0.27 -4.60
N SER A 94 -3.22 0.17 -4.70
CA SER A 94 -2.07 -0.70 -4.43
C SER A 94 -0.99 0.06 -3.71
N ILE A 95 -0.32 -0.61 -2.78
CA ILE A 95 0.82 -0.07 -2.05
C ILE A 95 1.93 -1.11 -2.10
N PHE A 96 3.09 -0.71 -2.62
CA PHE A 96 4.25 -1.58 -2.71
C PHE A 96 5.37 -1.00 -1.86
N LEU A 97 5.98 -1.85 -1.04
CA LEU A 97 7.11 -1.45 -0.21
C LEU A 97 8.36 -2.15 -0.71
N ASN A 98 9.51 -1.51 -0.50
CA ASN A 98 10.76 -2.03 -1.03
C ASN A 98 11.33 -3.23 -0.27
N ASN A 99 10.59 -3.74 0.71
CA ASN A 99 10.96 -4.96 1.43
C ASN A 99 10.16 -6.18 0.99
N GLY A 100 9.47 -6.08 -0.15
CA GLY A 100 8.71 -7.20 -0.69
C GLY A 100 7.26 -7.29 -0.25
N PHE A 101 6.79 -6.34 0.55
CA PHE A 101 5.39 -6.32 0.99
C PHE A 101 4.53 -5.57 -0.02
N CYS A 102 3.37 -6.12 -0.33
CA CYS A 102 2.39 -5.48 -1.23
C CYS A 102 1.01 -5.54 -0.61
N SER A 103 0.28 -4.44 -0.72
CA SER A 103 -1.14 -4.38 -0.39
C SER A 103 -1.86 -4.06 -1.70
N GLU A 104 -2.68 -4.96 -2.18
CA GLU A 104 -3.33 -4.82 -3.48
C GLU A 104 -4.84 -4.88 -3.36
N HIS A 105 -5.51 -4.34 -4.38
CA HIS A 105 -6.97 -4.33 -4.45
C HIS A 105 -7.57 -3.69 -3.19
N TYR A 106 -7.06 -2.49 -2.86
CA TYR A 106 -7.52 -1.71 -1.70
C TYR A 106 -7.30 -2.45 -0.37
N GLY A 107 -6.23 -3.25 -0.31
CA GLY A 107 -5.87 -3.95 0.92
C GLY A 107 -6.56 -5.29 1.12
N THR A 108 -7.33 -5.75 0.14
CA THR A 108 -8.00 -7.04 0.27
C THR A 108 -7.07 -8.21 -0.02
N GLU A 109 -5.91 -7.94 -0.59
CA GLU A 109 -4.92 -8.96 -0.88
C GLU A 109 -3.56 -8.47 -0.41
N LEU A 110 -2.91 -9.25 0.46
CA LEU A 110 -1.61 -8.91 1.02
C LEU A 110 -0.60 -9.97 0.63
N THR A 111 0.56 -9.52 0.15
CA THR A 111 1.63 -10.40 -0.28
C THR A 111 2.93 -9.95 0.38
N LYS A 112 3.71 -10.92 0.84
CA LYS A 112 5.04 -10.68 1.37
C LYS A 112 5.98 -11.66 0.74
N GLN A 113 7.03 -11.16 0.09
CA GLN A 113 8.04 -12.00 -0.53
C GLN A 113 9.41 -11.59 -0.04
N SER A 114 10.20 -12.57 0.36
CA SER A 114 11.57 -12.30 0.73
C SER A 114 12.38 -11.93 -0.51
N PRO A 115 13.38 -11.04 -0.36
CA PRO A 115 14.24 -10.71 -1.50
C PRO A 115 14.88 -11.97 -2.06
N GLN A 116 15.00 -12.00 -3.38
CA GLN A 116 15.67 -13.07 -4.07
C GLN A 116 17.13 -12.71 -4.25
N TYR A 117 18.02 -13.55 -3.76
CA TYR A 117 19.44 -13.34 -3.93
C TYR A 117 19.99 -14.43 -4.83
N ALA A 118 20.74 -14.02 -5.78
CA ALA A 118 21.44 -14.98 -6.64
C ALA A 118 22.57 -15.62 -5.87
#